data_55d2110883efe617b69a3054e5ca7847
#
_entry.id   55d2110883efe617b69a3054e5ca7847
#
_cell.length_a   1.000
_cell.length_b   1.000
_cell.length_c   1.000
_cell.angle_alpha   90.00
_cell.angle_beta   90.00
_cell.angle_gamma   90.00
#
_symmetry.space_group_name_H-M   'P 1'
#
loop_
_entity.id
_entity.type
_entity.pdbx_description
1 polymer ?
#
loop_
_entity_poly.entity_id
_entity_poly.type
_entity_poly.pdbx_seq_one_letter_code
_entity_poly.pdbx_strand_id
1 'polypeptide(L)'
;ISHYHNGILGEVFNAVLCSMAFYEKDIKTLVEKAIALIPSDTEYYSIVRFALDRCKESDNWKDAWKPCEKKVERYNWVHSYPNAAAEVVALWFGEGDFTRTLEVCGLCGQDVHCNAAQIMTVWGTIFGLDAIPSYWKDPIGDKLDTYVRGMRVLSIQKLSERTANVARTLAE
;
A
#
# COMPACT_ATOMS: atom_id res chain seq x y z
N ILE A 1 -7.11 16.88 3.05
CA ILE A 1 -8.33 17.66 2.75
C ILE A 1 -9.57 16.97 3.30
N SER A 2 -9.65 15.64 3.20
CA SER A 2 -10.82 14.83 3.60
C SER A 2 -10.63 14.03 4.89
N HIS A 3 -9.46 14.10 5.52
CA HIS A 3 -9.12 13.34 6.71
C HIS A 3 -8.91 14.24 7.92
N TYR A 4 -9.12 13.66 9.12
CA TYR A 4 -8.96 14.37 10.40
C TYR A 4 -8.16 13.50 11.38
N HIS A 5 -7.48 14.13 12.34
CA HIS A 5 -6.74 13.45 13.40
C HIS A 5 -5.84 12.31 12.89
N ASN A 6 -5.96 11.13 13.42
CA ASN A 6 -5.19 9.95 13.02
C ASN A 6 -5.43 9.50 11.55
N GLY A 7 -6.55 9.90 10.93
CA GLY A 7 -6.77 9.69 9.49
C GLY A 7 -5.78 10.46 8.62
N ILE A 8 -5.32 11.64 9.07
CA ILE A 8 -4.25 12.40 8.39
C ILE A 8 -2.95 11.59 8.41
N LEU A 9 -2.66 10.92 9.52
CA LEU A 9 -1.45 10.09 9.64
C LEU A 9 -1.49 8.87 8.72
N GLY A 10 -2.69 8.29 8.49
CA GLY A 10 -2.88 7.23 7.50
C GLY A 10 -2.52 7.69 6.10
N GLU A 11 -2.98 8.86 5.70
CA GLU A 11 -2.63 9.46 4.41
C GLU A 11 -1.14 9.77 4.31
N VAL A 12 -0.54 10.32 5.38
CA VAL A 12 0.91 10.57 5.44
C VAL A 12 1.69 9.27 5.32
N PHE A 13 1.29 8.22 6.01
CA PHE A 13 1.95 6.91 5.94
C PHE A 13 1.97 6.37 4.50
N ASN A 14 0.83 6.39 3.83
CA ASN A 14 0.70 5.91 2.46
C ASN A 14 1.46 6.80 1.45
N ALA A 15 1.43 8.11 1.63
CA ALA A 15 2.22 9.04 0.81
C ALA A 15 3.73 8.82 0.98
N VAL A 16 4.18 8.56 2.21
CA VAL A 16 5.58 8.25 2.51
C VAL A 16 6.00 6.93 1.86
N LEU A 17 5.20 5.86 1.99
CA LEU A 17 5.46 4.58 1.33
C LEU A 17 5.64 4.76 -0.19
N CYS A 18 4.70 5.45 -0.86
CA CYS A 18 4.77 5.70 -2.29
C CYS A 18 6.00 6.54 -2.67
N SER A 19 6.27 7.61 -1.92
CA SER A 19 7.39 8.52 -2.20
C SER A 19 8.74 7.82 -2.02
N MET A 20 8.91 7.08 -0.93
CA MET A 20 10.16 6.37 -0.65
C MET A 20 10.41 5.20 -1.59
N ALA A 21 9.37 4.59 -2.18
CA ALA A 21 9.48 3.50 -3.14
C ALA A 21 10.31 3.84 -4.40
N PHE A 22 10.48 5.12 -4.72
CA PHE A 22 11.38 5.56 -5.79
C PHE A 22 12.87 5.34 -5.45
N TYR A 23 13.22 5.35 -4.17
CA TYR A 23 14.60 5.30 -3.69
C TYR A 23 14.96 4.02 -2.94
N GLU A 24 14.02 3.52 -2.12
CA GLU A 24 14.20 2.29 -1.34
C GLU A 24 13.61 1.09 -2.09
N LYS A 25 14.43 0.08 -2.36
CA LYS A 25 14.02 -1.10 -3.11
C LYS A 25 13.76 -2.32 -2.23
N ASP A 26 14.20 -2.29 -0.98
CA ASP A 26 13.87 -3.30 0.02
C ASP A 26 12.57 -2.94 0.73
N ILE A 27 11.51 -3.74 0.51
CA ILE A 27 10.18 -3.46 1.04
C ILE A 27 10.16 -3.46 2.57
N LYS A 28 10.92 -4.36 3.23
CA LYS A 28 10.94 -4.43 4.68
C LYS A 28 11.55 -3.18 5.27
N THR A 29 12.67 -2.75 4.72
CA THR A 29 13.33 -1.48 5.09
C THR A 29 12.41 -0.28 4.80
N LEU A 30 11.70 -0.29 3.68
CA LEU A 30 10.74 0.76 3.33
C LEU A 30 9.64 0.91 4.39
N VAL A 31 9.01 -0.20 4.77
CA VAL A 31 7.96 -0.24 5.81
C VAL A 31 8.49 0.27 7.15
N GLU A 32 9.69 -0.17 7.56
CA GLU A 32 10.31 0.27 8.81
C GLU A 32 10.55 1.80 8.83
N LYS A 33 11.13 2.32 7.74
CA LYS A 33 11.40 3.76 7.59
C LYS A 33 10.11 4.58 7.56
N ALA A 34 9.08 4.10 6.86
CA ALA A 34 7.80 4.80 6.79
C ALA A 34 7.12 4.89 8.17
N ILE A 35 7.13 3.80 8.94
CA ILE A 35 6.58 3.78 10.30
C ILE A 35 7.37 4.72 11.23
N ALA A 36 8.69 4.78 11.08
CA ALA A 36 9.55 5.64 11.90
C ALA A 36 9.29 7.15 11.71
N LEU A 37 8.64 7.55 10.61
CA LEU A 37 8.27 8.95 10.36
C LEU A 37 6.91 9.34 10.98
N ILE A 38 6.14 8.36 11.48
CA ILE A 38 4.87 8.65 12.15
C ILE A 38 5.14 9.03 13.61
N PRO A 39 4.52 10.11 14.14
CA PRO A 39 4.72 10.52 15.53
C PRO A 39 4.37 9.41 16.52
N SER A 40 5.31 9.07 17.40
CA SER A 40 5.24 7.88 18.26
C SER A 40 4.19 7.97 19.39
N ASP A 41 3.69 9.17 19.67
CA ASP A 41 2.63 9.45 20.65
C ASP A 41 1.22 9.30 20.10
N THR A 42 1.07 8.81 18.86
CA THR A 42 -0.21 8.66 18.19
C THR A 42 -0.76 7.23 18.23
N GLU A 43 -2.08 7.12 18.21
CA GLU A 43 -2.73 5.81 18.15
C GLU A 43 -2.44 5.10 16.82
N TYR A 44 -2.38 5.84 15.70
CA TYR A 44 -2.01 5.29 14.40
C TYR A 44 -0.62 4.61 14.45
N TYR A 45 0.38 5.30 15.00
CA TYR A 45 1.70 4.72 15.21
C TYR A 45 1.64 3.43 16.03
N SER A 46 0.87 3.42 17.13
CA SER A 46 0.74 2.24 17.99
C SER A 46 0.22 1.01 17.23
N ILE A 47 -0.62 1.21 16.20
CA ILE A 47 -1.17 0.15 15.37
C ILE A 47 -0.15 -0.36 14.35
N VAL A 48 0.43 0.53 13.55
CA VAL A 48 1.39 0.12 12.50
C VAL A 48 2.69 -0.43 13.11
N ARG A 49 3.13 0.13 14.24
CA ARG A 49 4.27 -0.39 14.99
C ARG A 49 3.99 -1.78 15.55
N PHE A 50 2.82 -2.01 16.15
CA PHE A 50 2.43 -3.33 16.62
C PHE A 50 2.42 -4.34 15.48
N ALA A 51 1.86 -3.99 14.31
CA ALA A 51 1.85 -4.88 13.15
C ALA A 51 3.29 -5.23 12.70
N LEU A 52 4.18 -4.24 12.65
CA LEU A 52 5.59 -4.46 12.34
C LEU A 52 6.29 -5.40 13.34
N ASP A 53 6.05 -5.20 14.64
CA ASP A 53 6.64 -6.05 15.68
C ASP A 53 6.14 -7.50 15.54
N ARG A 54 4.84 -7.71 15.26
CA ARG A 54 4.30 -9.04 14.97
C ARG A 54 4.92 -9.66 13.72
N CYS A 55 5.13 -8.87 12.66
CA CYS A 55 5.81 -9.36 11.47
C CYS A 55 7.24 -9.83 11.76
N LYS A 56 7.98 -9.09 12.59
CA LYS A 56 9.36 -9.44 12.97
C LYS A 56 9.47 -10.67 13.87
N GLU A 57 8.44 -10.94 14.65
CA GLU A 57 8.40 -12.03 15.62
C GLU A 57 7.76 -13.32 15.06
N SER A 58 7.20 -13.28 13.84
CA SER A 58 6.46 -14.40 13.25
C SER A 58 7.13 -14.93 12.01
N ASP A 59 7.07 -16.25 11.82
CA ASP A 59 7.62 -16.93 10.63
C ASP A 59 6.66 -16.90 9.42
N ASN A 60 5.39 -16.54 9.66
CA ASN A 60 4.39 -16.48 8.60
C ASN A 60 3.35 -15.39 8.88
N TRP A 61 2.65 -14.99 7.80
CA TRP A 61 1.70 -13.90 7.85
C TRP A 61 0.46 -14.16 8.76
N LYS A 62 0.03 -15.42 8.89
CA LYS A 62 -1.17 -15.76 9.70
C LYS A 62 -0.91 -15.54 11.17
N ASP A 63 0.28 -15.93 11.63
CA ASP A 63 0.69 -15.75 13.03
C ASP A 63 0.93 -14.26 13.35
N ALA A 64 1.41 -13.48 12.37
CA ALA A 64 1.52 -12.02 12.49
C ALA A 64 0.15 -11.33 12.48
N TRP A 65 -0.74 -11.74 11.56
CA TRP A 65 -2.04 -11.09 11.37
C TRP A 65 -3.02 -11.32 12.51
N LYS A 66 -3.15 -12.54 13.00
CA LYS A 66 -4.12 -12.90 14.04
C LYS A 66 -4.10 -11.98 15.27
N PRO A 67 -2.95 -11.65 15.91
CA PRO A 67 -2.91 -10.67 16.99
C PRO A 67 -3.19 -9.24 16.52
N CYS A 68 -2.87 -8.88 15.27
CA CYS A 68 -3.21 -7.58 14.70
C CYS A 68 -4.73 -7.43 14.55
N GLU A 69 -5.39 -8.42 13.95
CA GLU A 69 -6.84 -8.48 13.82
C GLU A 69 -7.55 -8.32 15.19
N LYS A 70 -7.07 -9.05 16.20
CA LYS A 70 -7.59 -8.93 17.56
C LYS A 70 -7.41 -7.54 18.16
N LYS A 71 -6.27 -6.89 17.93
CA LYS A 71 -5.99 -5.54 18.42
C LYS A 71 -6.94 -4.51 17.84
N VAL A 72 -7.35 -4.68 16.58
CA VAL A 72 -8.19 -3.73 15.85
C VAL A 72 -9.66 -4.16 15.73
N GLU A 73 -10.10 -5.24 16.35
CA GLU A 73 -11.45 -5.82 16.23
C GLU A 73 -12.61 -4.87 16.57
N ARG A 74 -12.34 -3.81 17.35
CA ARG A 74 -13.32 -2.79 17.71
C ARG A 74 -13.62 -1.79 16.60
N TYR A 75 -12.78 -1.75 15.57
CA TYR A 75 -12.93 -0.81 14.45
C TYR A 75 -13.67 -1.46 13.29
N ASN A 76 -14.37 -0.62 12.53
CA ASN A 76 -15.03 -1.05 11.31
C ASN A 76 -13.98 -1.41 10.24
N TRP A 77 -14.30 -2.35 9.35
CA TRP A 77 -13.42 -2.83 8.28
C TRP A 77 -12.93 -1.74 7.30
N VAL A 78 -13.65 -0.61 7.18
CA VAL A 78 -13.19 0.55 6.38
C VAL A 78 -12.32 1.53 7.17
N HIS A 79 -12.12 1.30 8.48
CA HIS A 79 -11.32 2.20 9.30
C HIS A 79 -9.83 2.10 8.94
N SER A 80 -9.11 3.23 8.98
CA SER A 80 -7.68 3.28 8.60
C SER A 80 -6.78 2.34 9.42
N TYR A 81 -7.10 2.06 10.68
CA TYR A 81 -6.24 1.25 11.56
C TYR A 81 -6.16 -0.23 11.15
N PRO A 82 -7.29 -0.98 10.99
CA PRO A 82 -7.21 -2.36 10.53
C PRO A 82 -6.58 -2.45 9.13
N ASN A 83 -6.87 -1.48 8.26
CA ASN A 83 -6.32 -1.44 6.91
C ASN A 83 -4.81 -1.22 6.91
N ALA A 84 -4.30 -0.25 7.67
CA ALA A 84 -2.86 -0.03 7.81
C ALA A 84 -2.11 -1.25 8.37
N ALA A 85 -2.70 -1.94 9.36
CA ALA A 85 -2.11 -3.17 9.88
C ALA A 85 -2.06 -4.29 8.82
N ALA A 86 -3.12 -4.44 8.00
CA ALA A 86 -3.16 -5.41 6.90
C ALA A 86 -2.13 -5.07 5.81
N GLU A 87 -1.99 -3.79 5.46
CA GLU A 87 -0.97 -3.30 4.51
C GLU A 87 0.45 -3.64 4.97
N VAL A 88 0.78 -3.38 6.24
CA VAL A 88 2.10 -3.72 6.82
C VAL A 88 2.37 -5.22 6.72
N VAL A 89 1.41 -6.06 7.11
CA VAL A 89 1.55 -7.53 7.04
C VAL A 89 1.71 -8.01 5.60
N ALA A 90 0.91 -7.48 4.67
CA ALA A 90 0.95 -7.88 3.27
C ALA A 90 2.27 -7.49 2.59
N LEU A 91 2.75 -6.26 2.81
CA LEU A 91 4.04 -5.83 2.28
C LEU A 91 5.19 -6.64 2.86
N TRP A 92 5.18 -6.93 4.15
CA TRP A 92 6.23 -7.67 4.82
C TRP A 92 6.36 -9.13 4.35
N PHE A 93 5.25 -9.86 4.29
CA PHE A 93 5.23 -11.28 3.92
C PHE A 93 5.03 -11.53 2.42
N GLY A 94 4.76 -10.49 1.64
CA GLY A 94 4.80 -10.55 0.19
C GLY A 94 6.20 -10.77 -0.36
N GLU A 95 7.25 -10.37 0.37
CA GLU A 95 8.66 -10.59 0.04
C GLU A 95 9.06 -10.17 -1.39
N GLY A 96 8.38 -9.16 -1.92
CA GLY A 96 8.61 -8.67 -3.28
C GLY A 96 7.94 -9.50 -4.39
N ASP A 97 7.24 -10.58 -4.06
CA ASP A 97 6.41 -11.31 -5.02
C ASP A 97 5.05 -10.63 -5.18
N PHE A 98 4.66 -10.35 -6.42
CA PHE A 98 3.41 -9.66 -6.76
C PHE A 98 2.18 -10.43 -6.30
N THR A 99 2.08 -11.69 -6.69
CA THR A 99 0.91 -12.53 -6.41
C THR A 99 0.79 -12.79 -4.90
N ARG A 100 1.90 -13.12 -4.25
CA ARG A 100 1.92 -13.35 -2.80
C ARG A 100 1.52 -12.11 -2.01
N THR A 101 1.98 -10.92 -2.42
CA THR A 101 1.58 -9.66 -1.77
C THR A 101 0.07 -9.46 -1.84
N LEU A 102 -0.54 -9.67 -3.02
CA LEU A 102 -1.99 -9.59 -3.20
C LEU A 102 -2.75 -10.68 -2.42
N GLU A 103 -2.26 -11.91 -2.41
CA GLU A 103 -2.87 -13.01 -1.67
C GLU A 103 -2.89 -12.74 -0.17
N VAL A 104 -1.77 -12.32 0.41
CA VAL A 104 -1.72 -11.97 1.83
C VAL A 104 -2.67 -10.81 2.14
N CYS A 105 -2.68 -9.76 1.32
CA CYS A 105 -3.61 -8.63 1.45
C CYS A 105 -5.07 -9.10 1.43
N GLY A 106 -5.44 -9.92 0.45
CA GLY A 106 -6.78 -10.46 0.30
C GLY A 106 -7.21 -11.34 1.48
N LEU A 107 -6.29 -12.15 1.99
CA LEU A 107 -6.55 -13.07 3.10
C LEU A 107 -6.56 -12.37 4.48
N CYS A 108 -5.92 -11.23 4.64
CA CYS A 108 -6.10 -10.37 5.81
C CYS A 108 -7.51 -9.78 5.90
N GLY A 109 -8.22 -9.69 4.77
CA GLY A 109 -9.57 -9.10 4.73
C GLY A 109 -9.53 -7.57 4.83
N GLN A 110 -10.51 -7.00 5.53
CA GLN A 110 -10.70 -5.55 5.65
C GLN A 110 -11.12 -4.92 4.32
N ASP A 111 -10.70 -3.70 4.01
CA ASP A 111 -10.99 -3.03 2.73
C ASP A 111 -9.99 -3.46 1.65
N VAL A 112 -10.13 -4.71 1.19
CA VAL A 112 -9.15 -5.39 0.32
C VAL A 112 -8.84 -4.60 -0.95
N HIS A 113 -9.82 -4.01 -1.61
CA HIS A 113 -9.57 -3.32 -2.88
C HIS A 113 -8.79 -2.01 -2.69
N CYS A 114 -9.06 -1.27 -1.61
CA CYS A 114 -8.29 -0.07 -1.27
C CYS A 114 -6.86 -0.44 -0.85
N ASN A 115 -6.72 -1.43 0.04
CA ASN A 115 -5.41 -1.91 0.49
C ASN A 115 -4.58 -2.44 -0.68
N ALA A 116 -5.17 -3.27 -1.54
CA ALA A 116 -4.49 -3.79 -2.71
C ALA A 116 -4.03 -2.67 -3.65
N ALA A 117 -4.88 -1.69 -3.94
CA ALA A 117 -4.51 -0.54 -4.77
C ALA A 117 -3.32 0.22 -4.17
N GLN A 118 -3.34 0.45 -2.86
CA GLN A 118 -2.27 1.18 -2.14
C GLN A 118 -0.95 0.42 -2.17
N ILE A 119 -0.91 -0.82 -1.69
CA ILE A 119 0.36 -1.58 -1.58
C ILE A 119 0.91 -1.95 -2.95
N MET A 120 0.06 -2.20 -3.96
CA MET A 120 0.53 -2.51 -5.31
C MET A 120 1.01 -1.28 -6.07
N THR A 121 0.58 -0.07 -5.69
CA THR A 121 1.21 1.18 -6.14
C THR A 121 2.65 1.27 -5.63
N VAL A 122 2.89 0.96 -4.37
CA VAL A 122 4.24 0.87 -3.78
C VAL A 122 5.07 -0.19 -4.52
N TRP A 123 4.53 -1.40 -4.66
CA TRP A 123 5.19 -2.51 -5.34
C TRP A 123 5.56 -2.15 -6.79
N GLY A 124 4.59 -1.61 -7.55
CA GLY A 124 4.80 -1.22 -8.95
C GLY A 124 5.83 -0.10 -9.12
N THR A 125 5.92 0.82 -8.16
CA THR A 125 6.95 1.87 -8.14
C THR A 125 8.35 1.29 -7.91
N ILE A 126 8.47 0.23 -7.11
CA ILE A 126 9.74 -0.44 -6.83
C ILE A 126 10.20 -1.27 -8.03
N PHE A 127 9.33 -2.13 -8.57
CA PHE A 127 9.69 -3.20 -9.50
C PHE A 127 9.34 -2.89 -10.96
N GLY A 128 8.40 -1.97 -11.21
CA GLY A 128 8.00 -1.56 -12.55
C GLY A 128 6.99 -2.51 -13.20
N LEU A 129 6.49 -2.08 -14.37
CA LEU A 129 5.44 -2.77 -15.13
C LEU A 129 5.87 -4.18 -15.62
N ASP A 130 7.13 -4.32 -16.02
CA ASP A 130 7.63 -5.59 -16.61
C ASP A 130 7.69 -6.71 -15.59
N ALA A 131 7.83 -6.39 -14.31
CA ALA A 131 7.84 -7.36 -13.22
C ALA A 131 6.43 -7.89 -12.86
N ILE A 132 5.36 -7.23 -13.31
CA ILE A 132 3.99 -7.70 -13.06
C ILE A 132 3.72 -8.94 -13.90
N PRO A 133 3.30 -10.08 -13.30
CA PRO A 133 3.03 -11.30 -14.06
C PRO A 133 1.91 -11.08 -15.10
N SER A 134 2.09 -11.66 -16.30
CA SER A 134 1.12 -11.55 -17.40
C SER A 134 -0.30 -11.95 -17.02
N TYR A 135 -0.44 -12.95 -16.15
CA TYR A 135 -1.73 -13.37 -15.62
C TYR A 135 -2.55 -12.21 -15.03
N TRP A 136 -1.89 -11.26 -14.37
CA TRP A 136 -2.55 -10.11 -13.75
C TRP A 136 -2.76 -8.94 -14.71
N LYS A 137 -1.75 -8.63 -15.56
CA LYS A 137 -1.80 -7.43 -16.40
C LYS A 137 -2.50 -7.62 -17.75
N ASP A 138 -2.35 -8.80 -18.39
CA ASP A 138 -2.86 -9.02 -19.74
C ASP A 138 -4.40 -8.90 -19.85
N PRO A 139 -5.19 -9.40 -18.88
CA PRO A 139 -6.66 -9.20 -18.91
C PRO A 139 -7.09 -7.74 -18.81
N ILE A 140 -6.28 -6.88 -18.20
CA ILE A 140 -6.55 -5.45 -18.05
C ILE A 140 -6.21 -4.71 -19.35
N GLY A 141 -5.11 -5.11 -20.00
CA GLY A 141 -4.58 -4.46 -21.20
C GLY A 141 -4.20 -2.99 -20.91
N ASP A 142 -4.48 -2.11 -21.90
CA ASP A 142 -4.17 -0.67 -21.81
C ASP A 142 -5.42 0.21 -21.62
N LYS A 143 -6.48 -0.35 -21.02
CA LYS A 143 -7.76 0.35 -20.87
C LYS A 143 -8.09 0.64 -19.42
N LEU A 144 -8.33 1.92 -19.10
CA LEU A 144 -8.84 2.39 -17.82
C LEU A 144 -10.20 3.05 -18.01
N ASP A 145 -11.27 2.45 -17.47
CA ASP A 145 -12.58 3.08 -17.37
C ASP A 145 -12.64 3.93 -16.10
N THR A 146 -13.04 5.19 -16.23
CA THR A 146 -13.08 6.14 -15.11
C THR A 146 -14.40 6.85 -15.00
N TYR A 147 -14.69 7.41 -13.82
CA TYR A 147 -15.80 8.32 -13.58
C TYR A 147 -15.42 9.80 -13.76
N VAL A 148 -14.18 10.09 -14.18
CA VAL A 148 -13.72 11.46 -14.39
C VAL A 148 -14.46 12.09 -15.58
N ARG A 149 -15.11 13.21 -15.34
CA ARG A 149 -15.89 13.92 -16.36
C ARG A 149 -15.01 14.26 -17.58
N GLY A 150 -15.44 13.86 -18.77
CA GLY A 150 -14.71 14.08 -20.02
C GLY A 150 -13.53 13.12 -20.25
N MET A 151 -13.26 12.19 -19.33
CA MET A 151 -12.14 11.23 -19.39
C MET A 151 -12.59 9.82 -19.08
N ARG A 152 -13.73 9.38 -19.64
CA ARG A 152 -14.34 8.10 -19.28
C ARG A 152 -13.45 6.90 -19.61
N VAL A 153 -12.75 6.92 -20.73
CA VAL A 153 -11.85 5.85 -21.15
C VAL A 153 -10.46 6.45 -21.41
N LEU A 154 -9.45 5.93 -20.73
CA LEU A 154 -8.06 6.34 -20.85
C LEU A 154 -7.18 5.14 -21.23
N SER A 155 -6.07 5.42 -21.92
CA SER A 155 -4.95 4.51 -22.03
C SER A 155 -4.09 4.65 -20.77
N ILE A 156 -3.80 3.54 -20.10
CA ILE A 156 -2.95 3.49 -18.91
C ILE A 156 -1.55 3.98 -19.26
N GLN A 157 -1.01 3.51 -20.40
CA GLN A 157 0.32 3.92 -20.88
C GLN A 157 0.38 5.43 -21.11
N LYS A 158 -0.57 5.99 -21.89
CA LYS A 158 -0.58 7.43 -22.17
C LYS A 158 -0.77 8.29 -20.90
N LEU A 159 -1.55 7.80 -19.94
CA LEU A 159 -1.72 8.48 -18.65
C LEU A 159 -0.39 8.50 -17.87
N SER A 160 0.32 7.37 -17.84
CA SER A 160 1.63 7.25 -17.18
C SER A 160 2.67 8.17 -17.83
N GLU A 161 2.74 8.21 -19.17
CA GLU A 161 3.63 9.10 -19.93
C GLU A 161 3.33 10.59 -19.64
N ARG A 162 2.05 10.97 -19.62
CA ARG A 162 1.64 12.35 -19.27
C ARG A 162 2.04 12.71 -17.86
N THR A 163 1.84 11.81 -16.90
CA THR A 163 2.23 12.02 -15.49
C THR A 163 3.74 12.21 -15.35
N ALA A 164 4.52 11.35 -16.01
CA ALA A 164 5.98 11.46 -16.02
C ALA A 164 6.47 12.78 -16.66
N ASN A 165 5.81 13.23 -17.72
CA ASN A 165 6.17 14.51 -18.38
C ASN A 165 5.88 15.70 -17.45
N VAL A 166 4.75 15.71 -16.74
CA VAL A 166 4.45 16.77 -15.75
C VAL A 166 5.51 16.78 -14.64
N ALA A 167 5.88 15.60 -14.12
CA ALA A 167 6.90 15.50 -13.08
C ALA A 167 8.25 16.08 -13.54
N ARG A 168 8.68 15.81 -14.80
CA ARG A 168 9.92 16.38 -15.35
C ARG A 168 9.86 17.90 -15.47
N THR A 169 8.74 18.45 -15.95
CA THR A 169 8.56 19.91 -16.08
C THR A 169 8.59 20.63 -14.73
N LEU A 170 8.17 19.96 -13.64
CA LEU A 170 8.19 20.55 -12.29
C LEU A 170 9.56 20.42 -11.59
N ALA A 171 10.47 19.60 -12.13
CA ALA A 171 11.81 19.39 -11.60
C ALA A 171 12.86 20.34 -12.21
N GLU A 172 12.50 21.04 -13.29
CA GLU A 172 13.27 22.11 -13.94
C GLU A 172 13.02 23.48 -13.29
#